data_efadf423b88541907a8188d4e0c13259
#
_entry.id   efadf423b88541907a8188d4e0c13259
#
_cell.length_a   1.000
_cell.length_b   1.000
_cell.length_c   1.000
_cell.angle_alpha   90.00
_cell.angle_beta   90.00
_cell.angle_gamma   90.00
#
_symmetry.space_group_name_H-M   'P 1'
#
loop_
_entity.id
_entity.type
_entity.pdbx_description
1 polymer ?
#
loop_
_entity_poly.entity_id
_entity_poly.type
_entity_poly.pdbx_seq_one_letter_code
_entity_poly.pdbx_strand_id
1 'polypeptide(L)'
;MTLDTGVEEILERMKLDNVMFVNLQFSDMMGMAKSVTIPVSKFKDAVFDGLWFDGSSIEGFTRIYESDMLLMPDLETYAVIPWLEDDNGNVARVICDVHTPDGEPYEGDPRYILKKVLTEAEEMGFAFNTGPELEFFLFKKENGRIKTSADRTIEPHDRGQYFDLVLDNGFDVRRDMIVNLRKMGIDVETSHHEVAPGQHEIGFKYSDALNTADKVMTLKYTLKSIAAKHGLHATFMPKPVEGVNGNGMHVHQSLFSKNGKENLFFDANDKYKLSNTAYKFMAGQMKHIKAMCAVLNPTVNSYKRLVPGYEASTYICWARINRSALIRVPKYSKGKEKSTRMEIRCPDPSANPYLAFAVLLKAGLDGIKNSIDCPQPVEEDVFGYDFEKLEKKKIDLLPVSLWSSVKHLRNNELITSALGGKFTE
;
A
#
# COMPACT_ATOMS: atom_id res chain seq x y z
N MET A 1 -14.92 -12.84 -21.99
CA MET A 1 -13.75 -13.37 -22.74
C MET A 1 -13.48 -14.74 -22.16
N THR A 2 -13.27 -15.79 -22.95
CA THR A 2 -12.83 -17.08 -22.41
C THR A 2 -11.36 -17.00 -22.03
N LEU A 3 -10.87 -17.85 -21.12
CA LEU A 3 -9.45 -17.89 -20.72
C LEU A 3 -8.54 -18.06 -21.95
N ASP A 4 -8.90 -18.98 -22.86
CA ASP A 4 -8.17 -19.23 -24.11
C ASP A 4 -8.00 -17.95 -24.95
N THR A 5 -9.06 -17.16 -25.13
CA THR A 5 -9.00 -15.91 -25.90
C THR A 5 -8.08 -14.88 -25.25
N GLY A 6 -8.14 -14.75 -23.92
CA GLY A 6 -7.28 -13.84 -23.18
C GLY A 6 -5.80 -14.24 -23.25
N VAL A 7 -5.50 -15.53 -23.20
CA VAL A 7 -4.12 -16.04 -23.33
C VAL A 7 -3.54 -15.75 -24.71
N GLU A 8 -4.28 -16.01 -25.78
CA GLU A 8 -3.82 -15.75 -27.16
C GLU A 8 -3.57 -14.26 -27.39
N GLU A 9 -4.44 -13.38 -26.89
CA GLU A 9 -4.23 -11.92 -26.96
C GLU A 9 -2.95 -11.47 -26.25
N ILE A 10 -2.67 -12.01 -25.04
CA ILE A 10 -1.45 -11.68 -24.31
C ILE A 10 -0.21 -12.25 -25.00
N LEU A 11 -0.27 -13.46 -25.55
CA LEU A 11 0.85 -14.04 -26.30
C LEU A 11 1.18 -13.24 -27.56
N GLU A 12 0.16 -12.79 -28.30
CA GLU A 12 0.40 -11.89 -29.45
C GLU A 12 1.02 -10.57 -29.00
N ARG A 13 0.56 -9.99 -27.90
CA ARG A 13 1.13 -8.77 -27.34
C ARG A 13 2.59 -8.99 -26.90
N MET A 14 2.90 -10.10 -26.21
CA MET A 14 4.28 -10.47 -25.84
C MET A 14 5.18 -10.58 -27.07
N LYS A 15 4.67 -11.11 -28.18
CA LYS A 15 5.41 -11.20 -29.44
C LYS A 15 5.67 -9.81 -30.03
N LEU A 16 4.68 -8.91 -30.05
CA LEU A 16 4.83 -7.52 -30.50
C LEU A 16 5.82 -6.75 -29.62
N ASP A 17 5.78 -6.98 -28.33
CA ASP A 17 6.67 -6.38 -27.33
C ASP A 17 8.06 -7.06 -27.30
N ASN A 18 8.37 -8.01 -28.20
CA ASN A 18 9.62 -8.78 -28.25
C ASN A 18 10.02 -9.38 -26.89
N VAL A 19 9.07 -9.97 -26.17
CA VAL A 19 9.29 -10.56 -24.85
C VAL A 19 9.94 -11.93 -24.99
N MET A 20 11.07 -12.14 -24.29
CA MET A 20 11.79 -13.41 -24.24
C MET A 20 11.58 -14.14 -22.91
N PHE A 21 11.40 -13.39 -21.82
CA PHE A 21 11.23 -13.93 -20.47
C PHE A 21 10.05 -13.26 -19.77
N VAL A 22 9.37 -14.04 -18.93
CA VAL A 22 8.25 -13.57 -18.10
C VAL A 22 8.58 -13.82 -16.64
N ASN A 23 8.55 -12.77 -15.85
CA ASN A 23 8.65 -12.81 -14.40
C ASN A 23 7.26 -13.04 -13.80
N LEU A 24 7.01 -14.21 -13.26
CA LEU A 24 5.83 -14.55 -12.48
C LEU A 24 6.03 -13.98 -11.06
N GLN A 25 5.37 -12.87 -10.77
CA GLN A 25 5.57 -12.11 -9.52
C GLN A 25 4.47 -12.42 -8.51
N PHE A 26 4.83 -12.49 -7.23
CA PHE A 26 3.90 -12.61 -6.11
C PHE A 26 4.45 -11.89 -4.89
N SER A 27 3.69 -11.80 -3.81
CA SER A 27 4.11 -11.14 -2.57
C SER A 27 4.24 -12.14 -1.43
N ASP A 28 5.29 -11.99 -0.61
CA ASP A 28 5.32 -12.64 0.69
C ASP A 28 4.48 -11.86 1.73
N MET A 29 4.35 -12.41 2.94
CA MET A 29 3.62 -11.78 4.05
C MET A 29 4.14 -10.38 4.38
N MET A 30 5.45 -10.15 4.28
CA MET A 30 6.09 -8.87 4.59
C MET A 30 5.92 -7.81 3.48
N GLY A 31 5.24 -8.15 2.37
CA GLY A 31 5.07 -7.24 1.23
C GLY A 31 6.34 -7.09 0.39
N MET A 32 7.19 -8.11 0.38
CA MET A 32 8.32 -8.17 -0.54
C MET A 32 7.90 -8.88 -1.82
N ALA A 33 8.16 -8.24 -2.96
CA ALA A 33 7.94 -8.85 -4.25
C ALA A 33 8.92 -10.02 -4.47
N LYS A 34 8.39 -11.19 -4.79
CA LYS A 34 9.10 -12.40 -5.19
C LYS A 34 8.84 -12.68 -6.66
N SER A 35 9.70 -13.44 -7.31
CA SER A 35 9.54 -13.76 -8.72
C SER A 35 10.21 -15.07 -9.10
N VAL A 36 9.54 -15.81 -10.00
CA VAL A 36 10.13 -16.90 -10.77
C VAL A 36 10.15 -16.47 -12.23
N THR A 37 11.29 -16.62 -12.92
CA THR A 37 11.42 -16.25 -14.33
C THR A 37 11.30 -17.47 -15.22
N ILE A 38 10.44 -17.39 -16.23
CA ILE A 38 10.27 -18.45 -17.25
C ILE A 38 10.52 -17.91 -18.66
N PRO A 39 10.98 -18.73 -19.62
CA PRO A 39 10.95 -18.36 -21.03
C PRO A 39 9.50 -18.15 -21.50
N VAL A 40 9.29 -17.20 -22.43
CA VAL A 40 7.94 -16.91 -22.96
C VAL A 40 7.25 -18.13 -23.56
N SER A 41 8.01 -19.10 -24.12
CA SER A 41 7.48 -20.35 -24.65
C SER A 41 6.80 -21.24 -23.60
N LYS A 42 7.04 -21.02 -22.31
CA LYS A 42 6.42 -21.73 -21.19
C LYS A 42 5.26 -20.98 -20.56
N PHE A 43 4.98 -19.78 -21.02
CA PHE A 43 3.95 -18.93 -20.40
C PHE A 43 2.54 -19.51 -20.57
N LYS A 44 2.23 -20.08 -21.74
CA LYS A 44 0.93 -20.70 -21.99
C LYS A 44 0.67 -21.86 -21.01
N ASP A 45 1.64 -22.75 -20.85
CA ASP A 45 1.56 -23.88 -19.90
C ASP A 45 1.33 -23.35 -18.47
N ALA A 46 2.08 -22.31 -18.07
CA ALA A 46 1.96 -21.71 -16.75
C ALA A 46 0.59 -21.05 -16.47
N VAL A 47 -0.12 -20.55 -17.49
CA VAL A 47 -1.47 -19.98 -17.33
C VAL A 47 -2.52 -21.08 -17.09
N PHE A 48 -2.42 -22.22 -17.79
CA PHE A 48 -3.41 -23.29 -17.68
C PHE A 48 -3.16 -24.24 -16.51
N ASP A 49 -1.90 -24.58 -16.28
CA ASP A 49 -1.50 -25.63 -15.32
C ASP A 49 -0.91 -25.05 -14.03
N GLY A 50 -0.66 -23.72 -14.00
CA GLY A 50 0.12 -23.09 -12.96
C GLY A 50 1.61 -23.40 -13.05
N LEU A 51 2.43 -22.63 -12.34
CA LEU A 51 3.86 -22.92 -12.18
C LEU A 51 4.14 -23.40 -10.76
N TRP A 52 4.65 -24.63 -10.63
CA TRP A 52 5.07 -25.18 -9.34
C TRP A 52 6.29 -24.47 -8.77
N PHE A 53 6.26 -24.19 -7.49
CA PHE A 53 7.40 -23.63 -6.77
C PHE A 53 7.42 -24.09 -5.32
N ASP A 54 8.61 -24.05 -4.69
CA ASP A 54 8.77 -24.36 -3.27
C ASP A 54 8.42 -23.15 -2.39
N GLY A 55 7.28 -23.22 -1.71
CA GLY A 55 6.82 -22.21 -0.77
C GLY A 55 7.50 -22.25 0.59
N SER A 56 8.23 -23.31 0.95
CA SER A 56 8.83 -23.46 2.28
C SER A 56 9.91 -22.43 2.61
N SER A 57 10.53 -21.87 1.57
CA SER A 57 11.53 -20.80 1.69
C SER A 57 10.94 -19.39 1.65
N ILE A 58 9.63 -19.26 1.58
CA ILE A 58 8.93 -17.97 1.56
C ILE A 58 8.43 -17.65 2.98
N GLU A 59 8.82 -16.48 3.48
CA GLU A 59 8.46 -16.06 4.82
C GLU A 59 6.94 -15.88 4.97
N GLY A 60 6.35 -16.55 5.97
CA GLY A 60 4.92 -16.55 6.21
C GLY A 60 4.13 -17.57 5.39
N PHE A 61 4.79 -18.36 4.53
CA PHE A 61 4.16 -19.45 3.79
C PHE A 61 4.27 -20.78 4.56
N THR A 62 4.04 -21.88 3.87
CA THR A 62 3.99 -23.22 4.49
C THR A 62 5.36 -23.66 5.04
N ARG A 63 5.33 -24.56 5.99
CA ARG A 63 6.53 -25.26 6.48
C ARG A 63 6.73 -26.56 5.67
N ILE A 64 7.87 -27.22 5.86
CA ILE A 64 8.46 -28.35 5.13
C ILE A 64 7.49 -29.47 4.68
N TYR A 65 6.32 -29.64 5.27
CA TYR A 65 5.40 -30.73 4.98
C TYR A 65 4.45 -30.49 3.78
N GLU A 66 4.30 -29.22 3.33
CA GLU A 66 3.48 -28.85 2.18
C GLU A 66 4.19 -27.72 1.44
N SER A 67 5.40 -28.01 0.93
CA SER A 67 6.24 -27.00 0.29
C SER A 67 5.80 -26.65 -1.12
N ASP A 68 5.20 -27.58 -1.83
CA ASP A 68 4.84 -27.40 -3.23
C ASP A 68 3.59 -26.53 -3.34
N MET A 69 3.69 -25.46 -4.11
CA MET A 69 2.61 -24.50 -4.36
C MET A 69 2.56 -24.12 -5.83
N LEU A 70 1.45 -23.54 -6.27
CA LEU A 70 1.24 -23.10 -7.65
C LEU A 70 1.17 -21.59 -7.75
N LEU A 71 1.86 -21.00 -8.73
CA LEU A 71 1.65 -19.63 -9.19
C LEU A 71 0.66 -19.63 -10.35
N MET A 72 -0.47 -18.94 -10.17
CA MET A 72 -1.51 -18.78 -11.17
C MET A 72 -1.47 -17.33 -11.72
N PRO A 73 -1.03 -17.14 -12.99
CA PRO A 73 -0.85 -15.81 -13.57
C PRO A 73 -2.18 -15.06 -13.77
N ASP A 74 -2.24 -13.81 -13.32
CA ASP A 74 -3.33 -12.86 -13.59
C ASP A 74 -2.97 -12.03 -14.84
N LEU A 75 -3.59 -12.36 -15.96
CA LEU A 75 -3.28 -11.80 -17.29
C LEU A 75 -3.49 -10.27 -17.36
N GLU A 76 -4.41 -9.72 -16.57
CA GLU A 76 -4.69 -8.28 -16.56
C GLU A 76 -3.51 -7.47 -16.00
N THR A 77 -2.59 -8.14 -15.33
CA THR A 77 -1.42 -7.50 -14.71
C THR A 77 -0.19 -7.47 -15.61
N TYR A 78 -0.27 -7.97 -16.84
CA TYR A 78 0.86 -7.98 -17.78
C TYR A 78 1.46 -6.59 -17.98
N ALA A 79 2.79 -6.49 -17.89
CA ALA A 79 3.56 -5.30 -18.24
C ALA A 79 5.01 -5.66 -18.61
N VAL A 80 5.55 -5.00 -19.64
CA VAL A 80 6.99 -5.03 -19.93
C VAL A 80 7.74 -4.27 -18.84
N ILE A 81 8.90 -4.79 -18.42
CA ILE A 81 9.77 -4.13 -17.42
C ILE A 81 10.78 -3.24 -18.15
N PRO A 82 10.57 -1.91 -18.20
CA PRO A 82 11.29 -1.04 -19.13
C PRO A 82 12.79 -0.94 -18.88
N TRP A 83 13.24 -1.17 -17.65
CA TRP A 83 14.67 -1.09 -17.31
C TRP A 83 15.43 -2.41 -17.52
N LEU A 84 14.75 -3.44 -18.01
CA LEU A 84 15.33 -4.73 -18.41
C LEU A 84 15.29 -4.94 -19.93
N GLU A 85 14.96 -3.88 -20.69
CA GLU A 85 15.01 -3.89 -22.15
C GLU A 85 16.47 -3.98 -22.62
N ASP A 86 16.79 -4.93 -23.53
CA ASP A 86 18.07 -5.03 -24.21
C ASP A 86 17.91 -5.59 -25.64
N ASP A 87 19.03 -5.70 -26.38
CA ASP A 87 19.04 -6.16 -27.78
C ASP A 87 18.65 -7.66 -27.91
N ASN A 88 18.68 -8.43 -26.83
CA ASN A 88 18.30 -9.86 -26.82
C ASN A 88 16.81 -10.08 -26.56
N GLY A 89 16.06 -9.02 -26.36
CA GLY A 89 14.62 -9.01 -26.11
C GLY A 89 14.24 -8.54 -24.73
N ASN A 90 12.94 -8.40 -24.53
CA ASN A 90 12.38 -7.78 -23.35
C ASN A 90 12.02 -8.79 -22.27
N VAL A 91 11.96 -8.33 -21.05
CA VAL A 91 11.41 -9.05 -19.89
C VAL A 91 10.08 -8.44 -19.52
N ALA A 92 9.03 -9.27 -19.47
CA ALA A 92 7.74 -8.87 -18.94
C ALA A 92 7.54 -9.39 -17.52
N ARG A 93 6.53 -8.85 -16.83
CA ARG A 93 6.04 -9.42 -15.57
C ARG A 93 4.56 -9.72 -15.67
N VAL A 94 4.10 -10.73 -14.92
CA VAL A 94 2.70 -10.98 -14.60
C VAL A 94 2.60 -11.24 -13.11
N ILE A 95 1.63 -10.64 -12.43
CA ILE A 95 1.39 -10.91 -11.01
C ILE A 95 0.56 -12.20 -10.91
N CYS A 96 0.90 -13.05 -9.95
CA CYS A 96 0.27 -14.33 -9.74
C CYS A 96 -0.47 -14.36 -8.41
N ASP A 97 -1.56 -15.10 -8.38
CA ASP A 97 -2.16 -15.61 -7.16
C ASP A 97 -1.42 -16.90 -6.76
N VAL A 98 -1.35 -17.18 -5.47
CA VAL A 98 -0.75 -18.42 -4.95
C VAL A 98 -1.84 -19.42 -4.63
N HIS A 99 -1.67 -20.64 -5.10
CA HIS A 99 -2.60 -21.75 -4.88
C HIS A 99 -1.91 -22.92 -4.19
N THR A 100 -2.72 -23.73 -3.51
CA THR A 100 -2.29 -25.03 -2.94
C THR A 100 -2.09 -26.06 -4.05
N PRO A 101 -1.44 -27.22 -3.77
CA PRO A 101 -1.30 -28.30 -4.72
C PRO A 101 -2.62 -28.84 -5.30
N ASP A 102 -3.71 -28.70 -4.56
CA ASP A 102 -5.06 -29.12 -4.99
C ASP A 102 -5.74 -28.07 -5.89
N GLY A 103 -5.06 -26.96 -6.20
CA GLY A 103 -5.58 -25.88 -7.05
C GLY A 103 -6.46 -24.86 -6.33
N GLU A 104 -6.64 -24.98 -5.02
CA GLU A 104 -7.41 -24.01 -4.22
C GLU A 104 -6.56 -22.78 -3.90
N PRO A 105 -7.15 -21.57 -3.80
CA PRO A 105 -6.42 -20.38 -3.36
C PRO A 105 -5.75 -20.58 -2.00
N TYR A 106 -4.49 -20.18 -1.90
CA TYR A 106 -3.77 -20.31 -0.63
C TYR A 106 -4.19 -19.22 0.35
N GLU A 107 -4.70 -19.61 1.53
CA GLU A 107 -5.18 -18.67 2.56
C GLU A 107 -4.09 -17.75 3.14
N GLY A 108 -2.82 -18.09 2.98
CA GLY A 108 -1.68 -17.28 3.36
C GLY A 108 -1.20 -16.30 2.28
N ASP A 109 -1.81 -16.30 1.09
CA ASP A 109 -1.50 -15.30 0.05
C ASP A 109 -2.11 -13.93 0.40
N PRO A 110 -1.28 -12.88 0.60
CA PRO A 110 -1.79 -11.54 0.89
C PRO A 110 -2.77 -11.01 -0.17
N ARG A 111 -2.52 -11.34 -1.45
CA ARG A 111 -3.38 -10.90 -2.56
C ARG A 111 -4.75 -11.57 -2.49
N TYR A 112 -4.80 -12.86 -2.17
CA TYR A 112 -6.05 -13.58 -1.95
C TYR A 112 -6.82 -13.07 -0.74
N ILE A 113 -6.15 -12.73 0.37
CA ILE A 113 -6.79 -12.13 1.55
C ILE A 113 -7.53 -10.84 1.18
N LEU A 114 -6.91 -9.97 0.37
CA LEU A 114 -7.58 -8.76 -0.12
C LEU A 114 -8.79 -9.12 -1.00
N LYS A 115 -8.64 -10.02 -1.95
CA LYS A 115 -9.74 -10.48 -2.82
C LYS A 115 -10.95 -10.99 -2.02
N LYS A 116 -10.69 -11.75 -0.96
CA LYS A 116 -11.75 -12.27 -0.07
C LYS A 116 -12.54 -11.16 0.61
N VAL A 117 -11.87 -10.14 1.15
CA VAL A 117 -12.55 -9.00 1.80
C VAL A 117 -13.24 -8.09 0.76
N LEU A 118 -12.68 -7.96 -0.45
CA LEU A 118 -13.36 -7.26 -1.56
C LEU A 118 -14.66 -7.95 -1.97
N THR A 119 -14.68 -9.29 -2.01
CA THR A 119 -15.91 -10.05 -2.27
C THR A 119 -16.98 -9.77 -1.21
N GLU A 120 -16.61 -9.73 0.08
CA GLU A 120 -17.55 -9.34 1.13
C GLU A 120 -18.15 -7.91 0.91
N ALA A 121 -17.32 -6.98 0.46
CA ALA A 121 -17.77 -5.63 0.13
C ALA A 121 -18.74 -5.62 -1.07
N GLU A 122 -18.44 -6.40 -2.11
CA GLU A 122 -19.30 -6.54 -3.29
C GLU A 122 -20.66 -7.16 -2.96
N GLU A 123 -20.71 -8.15 -2.06
CA GLU A 123 -21.95 -8.74 -1.55
C GLU A 123 -22.80 -7.72 -0.80
N MET A 124 -22.16 -6.74 -0.13
CA MET A 124 -22.84 -5.60 0.51
C MET A 124 -23.18 -4.48 -0.48
N GLY A 125 -22.86 -4.61 -1.77
CA GLY A 125 -23.16 -3.62 -2.80
C GLY A 125 -22.08 -2.55 -2.99
N PHE A 126 -20.88 -2.73 -2.45
CA PHE A 126 -19.79 -1.77 -2.46
C PHE A 126 -18.64 -2.18 -3.37
N ALA A 127 -18.03 -1.18 -4.02
CA ALA A 127 -16.70 -1.25 -4.61
C ALA A 127 -15.74 -0.36 -3.81
N PHE A 128 -14.59 -0.88 -3.41
CA PHE A 128 -13.63 -0.17 -2.58
C PHE A 128 -12.49 0.40 -3.43
N ASN A 129 -12.33 1.72 -3.40
CA ASN A 129 -11.27 2.44 -4.07
C ASN A 129 -10.25 2.98 -3.06
N THR A 130 -8.98 2.89 -3.44
CA THR A 130 -7.86 3.40 -2.63
C THR A 130 -6.88 4.22 -3.47
N GLY A 131 -6.23 5.20 -2.86
CA GLY A 131 -5.15 6.00 -3.44
C GLY A 131 -4.12 6.30 -2.35
N PRO A 132 -3.05 5.50 -2.25
CA PRO A 132 -1.98 5.73 -1.29
C PRO A 132 -0.99 6.77 -1.80
N GLU A 133 -0.47 7.59 -0.88
CA GLU A 133 0.65 8.50 -1.05
C GLU A 133 1.88 7.84 -0.42
N LEU A 134 2.88 7.44 -1.23
CA LEU A 134 4.06 6.74 -0.74
C LEU A 134 5.25 7.68 -0.66
N GLU A 135 5.71 7.91 0.56
CA GLU A 135 6.95 8.62 0.81
C GLU A 135 8.14 7.64 0.83
N PHE A 136 9.29 8.11 0.39
CA PHE A 136 10.53 7.35 0.36
C PHE A 136 11.75 8.24 0.47
N PHE A 137 12.88 7.67 0.93
CA PHE A 137 14.17 8.37 0.95
C PHE A 137 15.10 7.87 -0.15
N LEU A 138 15.90 8.80 -0.68
CA LEU A 138 17.04 8.52 -1.52
C LEU A 138 18.36 8.80 -0.76
N PHE A 139 19.19 7.78 -0.67
CA PHE A 139 20.51 7.87 -0.03
C PHE A 139 21.62 7.63 -1.03
N LYS A 140 22.73 8.33 -0.84
CA LYS A 140 23.96 8.09 -1.61
C LYS A 140 24.50 6.70 -1.33
N LYS A 141 25.10 6.11 -2.36
CA LYS A 141 25.89 4.88 -2.24
C LYS A 141 27.35 5.14 -2.52
N GLU A 142 28.22 4.43 -1.81
CA GLU A 142 29.65 4.43 -2.02
C GLU A 142 30.16 2.99 -1.84
N ASN A 143 30.92 2.49 -2.81
CA ASN A 143 31.42 1.10 -2.82
C ASN A 143 30.31 0.05 -2.58
N GLY A 144 29.10 0.25 -3.17
CA GLY A 144 27.97 -0.66 -3.08
C GLY A 144 27.18 -0.60 -1.76
N ARG A 145 27.59 0.23 -0.80
CA ARG A 145 26.94 0.42 0.50
C ARG A 145 26.29 1.80 0.60
N ILE A 146 25.32 1.97 1.49
CA ILE A 146 24.78 3.29 1.81
C ILE A 146 25.91 4.11 2.41
N LYS A 147 26.11 5.32 1.87
CA LYS A 147 27.16 6.21 2.32
C LYS A 147 26.81 6.81 3.68
N THR A 148 27.80 6.83 4.56
CA THR A 148 27.71 7.49 5.87
C THR A 148 28.81 8.55 6.00
N SER A 149 28.51 9.64 6.68
CA SER A 149 29.49 10.66 7.06
C SER A 149 30.43 10.17 8.18
N ALA A 150 31.41 10.97 8.53
CA ALA A 150 32.40 10.65 9.56
C ALA A 150 31.78 10.37 10.96
N ASP A 151 30.66 10.99 11.27
CA ASP A 151 29.88 10.77 12.49
C ASP A 151 28.89 9.58 12.39
N ARG A 152 28.99 8.78 11.31
CA ARG A 152 28.14 7.62 10.99
C ARG A 152 26.68 7.93 10.68
N THR A 153 26.33 9.18 10.41
CA THR A 153 24.98 9.50 9.89
C THR A 153 24.87 9.11 8.42
N ILE A 154 23.67 8.65 8.01
CA ILE A 154 23.39 8.31 6.61
C ILE A 154 23.36 9.59 5.79
N GLU A 155 24.08 9.63 4.64
CA GLU A 155 24.06 10.77 3.74
C GLU A 155 22.81 10.72 2.83
N PRO A 156 21.86 11.68 2.95
CA PRO A 156 20.77 11.83 2.01
C PRO A 156 21.31 12.21 0.62
N HIS A 157 20.51 11.95 -0.42
CA HIS A 157 20.88 12.30 -1.79
C HIS A 157 21.05 13.83 -1.96
N ASP A 158 20.18 14.60 -1.33
CA ASP A 158 20.19 16.06 -1.35
C ASP A 158 19.86 16.66 0.03
N ARG A 159 19.74 17.98 0.08
CA ARG A 159 19.36 18.76 1.25
C ARG A 159 18.13 19.64 0.98
N GLY A 160 17.34 19.29 -0.02
CA GLY A 160 16.08 19.93 -0.33
C GLY A 160 15.11 19.85 0.85
N GLN A 161 14.10 20.70 0.82
CA GLN A 161 12.97 20.74 1.74
C GLN A 161 11.67 20.71 0.94
N TYR A 162 10.55 20.79 1.63
CA TYR A 162 9.23 20.69 1.04
C TYR A 162 9.04 21.67 -0.13
N PHE A 163 8.82 21.08 -1.33
CA PHE A 163 8.65 21.81 -2.60
C PHE A 163 9.83 22.66 -3.07
N ASP A 164 11.04 22.45 -2.54
CA ASP A 164 12.23 23.11 -3.06
C ASP A 164 12.42 22.82 -4.55
N LEU A 165 12.86 23.83 -5.28
CA LEU A 165 13.18 23.73 -6.69
C LEU A 165 14.69 23.63 -6.94
N VAL A 166 15.48 24.45 -6.27
CA VAL A 166 16.94 24.58 -6.52
C VAL A 166 17.75 23.53 -5.76
N LEU A 167 17.33 23.18 -4.55
CA LEU A 167 18.04 22.23 -3.69
C LEU A 167 17.56 20.79 -3.88
N ASP A 168 16.50 20.59 -4.67
CA ASP A 168 15.95 19.29 -5.05
C ASP A 168 16.80 18.63 -6.14
N ASN A 169 17.86 17.94 -5.74
CA ASN A 169 18.70 17.16 -6.67
C ASN A 169 18.08 15.80 -7.04
N GLY A 170 16.94 15.45 -6.47
CA GLY A 170 16.19 14.22 -6.78
C GLY A 170 15.31 14.32 -8.01
N PHE A 171 15.16 15.49 -8.63
CA PHE A 171 14.24 15.69 -9.75
C PHE A 171 14.50 14.75 -10.95
N ASP A 172 15.76 14.62 -11.40
CA ASP A 172 16.09 13.77 -12.54
C ASP A 172 15.81 12.29 -12.26
N VAL A 173 16.11 11.84 -11.03
CA VAL A 173 15.84 10.47 -10.62
C VAL A 173 14.32 10.21 -10.57
N ARG A 174 13.54 11.14 -9.97
CA ARG A 174 12.08 11.03 -9.94
C ARG A 174 11.48 11.08 -11.34
N ARG A 175 12.00 11.93 -12.25
CA ARG A 175 11.56 11.96 -13.65
C ARG A 175 11.72 10.59 -14.30
N ASP A 176 12.86 9.95 -14.14
CA ASP A 176 13.10 8.63 -14.71
C ASP A 176 12.23 7.55 -14.05
N MET A 177 12.00 7.64 -12.74
CA MET A 177 11.03 6.80 -12.04
C MET A 177 9.63 6.94 -12.64
N ILE A 178 9.15 8.17 -12.86
CA ILE A 178 7.83 8.46 -13.43
C ILE A 178 7.70 7.89 -14.84
N VAL A 179 8.72 8.09 -15.69
CA VAL A 179 8.72 7.57 -17.07
C VAL A 179 8.57 6.05 -17.06
N ASN A 180 9.31 5.34 -16.19
CA ASN A 180 9.24 3.89 -16.08
C ASN A 180 7.91 3.41 -15.48
N LEU A 181 7.38 4.09 -14.46
CA LEU A 181 6.05 3.79 -13.90
C LEU A 181 4.94 3.91 -14.96
N ARG A 182 4.97 4.97 -15.78
CA ARG A 182 3.99 5.17 -16.85
C ARG A 182 4.08 4.10 -17.93
N LYS A 183 5.28 3.67 -18.32
CA LYS A 183 5.47 2.53 -19.22
C LYS A 183 4.89 1.23 -18.66
N MET A 184 4.86 1.07 -17.34
CA MET A 184 4.23 -0.06 -16.65
C MET A 184 2.74 0.15 -16.34
N GLY A 185 2.09 1.16 -16.95
CA GLY A 185 0.66 1.40 -16.81
C GLY A 185 0.22 2.12 -15.54
N ILE A 186 1.15 2.73 -14.79
CA ILE A 186 0.83 3.52 -13.59
C ILE A 186 0.69 4.99 -13.96
N ASP A 187 -0.51 5.54 -13.80
CA ASP A 187 -0.84 6.94 -14.10
C ASP A 187 -0.40 7.83 -12.93
N VAL A 188 0.85 8.36 -13.01
CA VAL A 188 1.42 9.24 -12.00
C VAL A 188 0.82 10.64 -12.13
N GLU A 189 0.32 11.19 -11.03
CA GLU A 189 -0.32 12.50 -10.96
C GLU A 189 0.61 13.59 -10.41
N THR A 190 1.43 13.26 -9.39
CA THR A 190 2.28 14.23 -8.69
C THR A 190 3.63 13.64 -8.32
N SER A 191 4.62 14.52 -8.17
CA SER A 191 5.93 14.17 -7.63
C SER A 191 6.58 15.42 -7.05
N HIS A 192 7.08 15.32 -5.83
CA HIS A 192 7.74 16.45 -5.16
C HIS A 192 8.78 15.99 -4.15
N HIS A 193 9.61 16.94 -3.72
CA HIS A 193 10.48 16.78 -2.56
C HIS A 193 9.69 16.94 -1.28
N GLU A 194 9.89 16.05 -0.32
CA GLU A 194 9.27 16.08 0.99
C GLU A 194 10.07 16.92 2.01
N VAL A 195 9.58 16.97 3.27
CA VAL A 195 10.11 17.85 4.32
C VAL A 195 11.54 17.49 4.71
N ALA A 196 11.86 16.19 4.83
CA ALA A 196 13.19 15.77 5.26
C ALA A 196 14.19 15.74 4.09
N PRO A 197 15.48 16.03 4.32
CA PRO A 197 16.53 15.91 3.31
C PRO A 197 16.54 14.52 2.65
N GLY A 198 16.54 14.50 1.32
CA GLY A 198 16.49 13.27 0.53
C GLY A 198 15.17 12.51 0.58
N GLN A 199 14.11 13.10 1.12
CA GLN A 199 12.76 12.52 1.16
C GLN A 199 11.92 13.01 -0.01
N HIS A 200 11.20 12.10 -0.64
CA HIS A 200 10.39 12.35 -1.82
C HIS A 200 9.07 11.62 -1.74
N GLU A 201 8.10 12.11 -2.53
CA GLU A 201 6.80 11.45 -2.75
C GLU A 201 6.48 11.37 -4.23
N ILE A 202 5.87 10.26 -4.64
CA ILE A 202 5.27 10.08 -5.95
C ILE A 202 3.83 9.59 -5.76
N GLY A 203 2.88 10.46 -6.11
CA GLY A 203 1.45 10.15 -6.09
C GLY A 203 0.97 9.64 -7.45
N PHE A 204 0.07 8.66 -7.44
CA PHE A 204 -0.55 8.10 -8.63
C PHE A 204 -2.06 8.01 -8.46
N LYS A 205 -2.76 7.97 -9.58
CA LYS A 205 -4.22 7.97 -9.64
C LYS A 205 -4.81 6.78 -8.90
N TYR A 206 -5.80 7.05 -8.05
CA TYR A 206 -6.57 6.03 -7.34
C TYR A 206 -7.27 5.04 -8.28
N SER A 207 -7.46 3.83 -7.83
CA SER A 207 -8.27 2.80 -8.52
C SER A 207 -8.93 1.87 -7.51
N ASP A 208 -9.57 0.79 -8.01
CA ASP A 208 -9.97 -0.30 -7.12
C ASP A 208 -8.80 -0.79 -6.27
N ALA A 209 -9.10 -1.33 -5.10
CA ALA A 209 -8.07 -1.61 -4.10
C ALA A 209 -7.11 -2.72 -4.51
N LEU A 210 -7.55 -3.72 -5.31
CA LEU A 210 -6.66 -4.79 -5.76
C LEU A 210 -5.62 -4.25 -6.74
N ASN A 211 -6.07 -3.55 -7.78
CA ASN A 211 -5.20 -2.91 -8.76
C ASN A 211 -4.27 -1.88 -8.10
N THR A 212 -4.77 -1.13 -7.10
CA THR A 212 -3.93 -0.18 -6.34
C THR A 212 -2.85 -0.90 -5.53
N ALA A 213 -3.14 -2.03 -4.90
CA ALA A 213 -2.15 -2.82 -4.17
C ALA A 213 -1.07 -3.38 -5.12
N ASP A 214 -1.47 -3.91 -6.29
CA ASP A 214 -0.56 -4.34 -7.36
C ASP A 214 0.34 -3.19 -7.84
N LYS A 215 -0.22 -1.97 -7.98
CA LYS A 215 0.53 -0.76 -8.34
C LYS A 215 1.52 -0.34 -7.26
N VAL A 216 1.17 -0.44 -5.98
CA VAL A 216 2.10 -0.15 -4.86
C VAL A 216 3.29 -1.09 -4.88
N MET A 217 3.06 -2.38 -5.08
CA MET A 217 4.15 -3.37 -5.22
C MET A 217 5.06 -3.03 -6.40
N THR A 218 4.45 -2.73 -7.55
CA THR A 218 5.16 -2.32 -8.77
C THR A 218 5.96 -1.04 -8.57
N LEU A 219 5.36 -0.03 -7.92
CA LEU A 219 6.02 1.24 -7.61
C LEU A 219 7.27 1.01 -6.74
N LYS A 220 7.15 0.28 -5.63
CA LYS A 220 8.28 -0.02 -4.75
C LYS A 220 9.44 -0.69 -5.51
N TYR A 221 9.13 -1.65 -6.39
CA TYR A 221 10.11 -2.33 -7.22
C TYR A 221 10.76 -1.38 -8.22
N THR A 222 9.97 -0.60 -8.95
CA THR A 222 10.44 0.38 -9.94
C THR A 222 11.36 1.42 -9.31
N LEU A 223 10.93 2.04 -8.20
CA LEU A 223 11.69 3.10 -7.55
C LEU A 223 13.06 2.60 -7.05
N LYS A 224 13.11 1.41 -6.45
CA LYS A 224 14.37 0.79 -6.03
C LYS A 224 15.29 0.48 -7.21
N SER A 225 14.74 -0.04 -8.31
CA SER A 225 15.50 -0.39 -9.50
C SER A 225 16.07 0.83 -10.21
N ILE A 226 15.25 1.87 -10.39
CA ILE A 226 15.72 3.12 -11.02
C ILE A 226 16.71 3.87 -10.14
N ALA A 227 16.46 3.96 -8.82
CA ALA A 227 17.43 4.54 -7.89
C ALA A 227 18.81 3.81 -7.98
N ALA A 228 18.79 2.48 -8.06
CA ALA A 228 20.04 1.70 -8.22
C ALA A 228 20.77 2.02 -9.51
N LYS A 229 20.07 2.26 -10.64
CA LYS A 229 20.67 2.71 -11.91
C LYS A 229 21.33 4.09 -11.79
N HIS A 230 20.78 4.96 -10.94
CA HIS A 230 21.38 6.27 -10.61
C HIS A 230 22.46 6.21 -9.51
N GLY A 231 22.90 5.01 -9.09
CA GLY A 231 23.89 4.86 -8.02
C GLY A 231 23.36 5.22 -6.62
N LEU A 232 22.04 5.26 -6.45
CA LEU A 232 21.35 5.61 -5.20
C LEU A 232 20.71 4.39 -4.54
N HIS A 233 20.30 4.56 -3.29
CA HIS A 233 19.48 3.61 -2.55
C HIS A 233 18.13 4.24 -2.21
N ALA A 234 17.06 3.69 -2.74
CA ALA A 234 15.70 4.05 -2.35
C ALA A 234 15.24 3.17 -1.18
N THR A 235 14.73 3.80 -0.11
CA THR A 235 14.18 3.07 1.04
C THR A 235 12.78 3.56 1.41
N PHE A 236 11.93 2.60 1.73
CA PHE A 236 10.57 2.78 2.27
C PHE A 236 10.53 2.52 3.78
N MET A 237 11.67 2.52 4.44
CA MET A 237 11.77 2.37 5.90
C MET A 237 11.03 3.52 6.59
N PRO A 238 10.15 3.26 7.57
CA PRO A 238 9.31 4.29 8.19
C PRO A 238 10.10 5.45 8.84
N LYS A 239 11.21 5.14 9.49
CA LYS A 239 12.08 6.13 10.15
C LYS A 239 13.54 5.79 9.92
N PRO A 240 14.09 6.08 8.72
CA PRO A 240 15.47 5.72 8.41
C PRO A 240 16.50 6.63 9.08
N VAL A 241 16.12 7.87 9.40
CA VAL A 241 16.99 8.88 10.03
C VAL A 241 16.31 9.42 11.28
N GLU A 242 17.06 9.47 12.38
CA GLU A 242 16.60 10.07 13.64
C GLU A 242 16.56 11.61 13.53
N GLY A 243 15.63 12.24 14.24
CA GLY A 243 15.54 13.71 14.32
C GLY A 243 14.89 14.40 13.12
N VAL A 244 14.55 13.67 12.02
CA VAL A 244 13.83 14.23 10.86
C VAL A 244 12.51 13.50 10.63
N ASN A 245 11.62 14.01 9.76
CA ASN A 245 10.36 13.33 9.42
C ASN A 245 10.64 11.94 8.86
N GLY A 246 9.73 11.01 9.09
CA GLY A 246 9.78 9.65 8.54
C GLY A 246 8.81 9.47 7.38
N ASN A 247 8.84 8.30 6.73
CA ASN A 247 7.96 7.97 5.61
C ASN A 247 6.57 7.54 6.07
N GLY A 248 5.54 8.20 5.55
CA GLY A 248 4.15 7.79 5.63
C GLY A 248 3.69 7.07 4.36
N MET A 249 2.61 6.33 4.50
CA MET A 249 1.78 5.85 3.42
C MET A 249 0.33 6.24 3.75
N HIS A 250 0.01 7.50 3.53
CA HIS A 250 -1.36 7.96 3.73
C HIS A 250 -2.29 7.29 2.73
N VAL A 251 -3.41 6.74 3.18
CA VAL A 251 -4.32 6.01 2.29
C VAL A 251 -5.63 6.76 2.16
N HIS A 252 -5.85 7.36 0.99
CA HIS A 252 -7.15 7.87 0.59
C HIS A 252 -8.10 6.71 0.28
N GLN A 253 -9.34 6.80 0.76
CA GLN A 253 -10.31 5.72 0.68
C GLN A 253 -11.69 6.25 0.34
N SER A 254 -12.44 5.49 -0.46
CA SER A 254 -13.85 5.74 -0.73
C SER A 254 -14.57 4.45 -1.12
N LEU A 255 -15.86 4.38 -0.80
CA LEU A 255 -16.74 3.33 -1.31
C LEU A 255 -17.55 3.88 -2.48
N PHE A 256 -17.62 3.10 -3.53
CA PHE A 256 -18.49 3.32 -4.67
C PHE A 256 -19.60 2.28 -4.70
N SER A 257 -20.70 2.58 -5.42
CA SER A 257 -21.67 1.56 -5.79
C SER A 257 -20.97 0.41 -6.54
N LYS A 258 -21.46 -0.82 -6.44
CA LYS A 258 -20.89 -2.02 -7.05
C LYS A 258 -20.55 -1.86 -8.54
N ASN A 259 -21.30 -1.04 -9.26
CA ASN A 259 -21.05 -0.72 -10.67
C ASN A 259 -19.99 0.38 -10.88
N GLY A 260 -19.34 0.89 -9.82
CA GLY A 260 -18.28 1.91 -9.86
C GLY A 260 -18.73 3.33 -10.29
N LYS A 261 -20.05 3.59 -10.38
CA LYS A 261 -20.55 4.85 -10.95
C LYS A 261 -20.74 5.96 -9.92
N GLU A 262 -21.20 5.62 -8.73
CA GLU A 262 -21.57 6.57 -7.68
C GLU A 262 -20.64 6.45 -6.47
N ASN A 263 -20.14 7.58 -6.00
CA ASN A 263 -19.38 7.65 -4.76
C ASN A 263 -20.35 7.69 -3.56
N LEU A 264 -20.38 6.64 -2.77
CA LEU A 264 -21.30 6.46 -1.66
C LEU A 264 -20.86 7.21 -0.38
N PHE A 265 -19.70 7.86 -0.41
CA PHE A 265 -19.27 8.73 0.69
C PHE A 265 -19.82 10.15 0.59
N PHE A 266 -20.39 10.56 -0.54
CA PHE A 266 -20.88 11.91 -0.74
C PHE A 266 -22.34 12.09 -0.28
N ASP A 267 -22.60 13.18 0.44
CA ASP A 267 -23.93 13.71 0.70
C ASP A 267 -23.92 15.25 0.58
N ALA A 268 -24.69 15.79 -0.36
CA ALA A 268 -24.77 17.23 -0.61
C ALA A 268 -25.32 18.05 0.56
N ASN A 269 -26.11 17.44 1.46
CA ASN A 269 -26.78 18.13 2.57
C ASN A 269 -25.95 18.16 3.86
N ASP A 270 -24.95 17.28 3.97
CA ASP A 270 -24.12 17.23 5.17
C ASP A 270 -23.12 18.40 5.22
N LYS A 271 -22.76 18.83 6.43
CA LYS A 271 -21.78 19.90 6.70
C LYS A 271 -20.40 19.59 6.08
N TYR A 272 -19.94 18.36 6.18
CA TYR A 272 -18.66 17.90 5.65
C TYR A 272 -18.77 17.27 4.27
N LYS A 273 -20.00 17.22 3.69
CA LYS A 273 -20.35 16.53 2.45
C LYS A 273 -20.11 15.02 2.51
N LEU A 274 -20.25 14.45 3.69
CA LEU A 274 -20.13 13.02 3.96
C LEU A 274 -21.48 12.37 4.18
N SER A 275 -21.67 11.22 3.58
CA SER A 275 -22.85 10.38 3.81
C SER A 275 -22.76 9.65 5.16
N ASN A 276 -23.91 9.12 5.61
CA ASN A 276 -23.93 8.24 6.78
C ASN A 276 -23.04 7.01 6.59
N THR A 277 -22.94 6.47 5.36
CA THR A 277 -22.03 5.37 5.01
C THR A 277 -20.57 5.74 5.29
N ALA A 278 -20.14 6.95 4.91
CA ALA A 278 -18.79 7.42 5.18
C ALA A 278 -18.48 7.54 6.68
N TYR A 279 -19.43 8.11 7.45
CA TYR A 279 -19.28 8.20 8.90
C TYR A 279 -19.18 6.84 9.58
N LYS A 280 -20.05 5.89 9.20
CA LYS A 280 -20.02 4.52 9.75
C LYS A 280 -18.73 3.78 9.38
N PHE A 281 -18.29 3.91 8.14
CA PHE A 281 -17.02 3.32 7.67
C PHE A 281 -15.83 3.86 8.48
N MET A 282 -15.76 5.18 8.67
CA MET A 282 -14.73 5.84 9.47
C MET A 282 -14.76 5.40 10.93
N ALA A 283 -15.95 5.32 11.53
CA ALA A 283 -16.13 4.86 12.91
C ALA A 283 -15.65 3.43 13.13
N GLY A 284 -15.90 2.53 12.16
CA GLY A 284 -15.39 1.16 12.18
C GLY A 284 -13.87 1.12 12.18
N GLN A 285 -13.23 1.90 11.30
CA GLN A 285 -11.76 1.98 11.29
C GLN A 285 -11.20 2.52 12.62
N MET A 286 -11.78 3.60 13.17
CA MET A 286 -11.34 4.15 14.45
C MET A 286 -11.49 3.15 15.61
N LYS A 287 -12.56 2.36 15.62
CA LYS A 287 -12.79 1.31 16.64
C LYS A 287 -11.70 0.22 16.62
N HIS A 288 -11.28 -0.20 15.43
CA HIS A 288 -10.36 -1.33 15.27
C HIS A 288 -8.90 -0.93 15.06
N ILE A 289 -8.59 0.38 15.00
CA ILE A 289 -7.27 0.88 14.58
C ILE A 289 -6.10 0.32 15.40
N LYS A 290 -6.26 0.15 16.72
CA LYS A 290 -5.19 -0.38 17.59
C LYS A 290 -4.76 -1.79 17.16
N ALA A 291 -5.70 -2.61 16.72
CA ALA A 291 -5.41 -3.94 16.18
C ALA A 291 -4.82 -3.85 14.76
N MET A 292 -5.37 -2.97 13.92
CA MET A 292 -4.87 -2.76 12.56
C MET A 292 -3.43 -2.25 12.53
N CYS A 293 -2.96 -1.53 13.56
CA CYS A 293 -1.57 -1.04 13.63
C CYS A 293 -0.53 -2.17 13.51
N ALA A 294 -0.82 -3.40 13.90
CA ALA A 294 0.09 -4.53 13.70
C ALA A 294 0.33 -4.83 12.20
N VAL A 295 -0.62 -4.46 11.34
CA VAL A 295 -0.57 -4.66 9.88
C VAL A 295 -0.15 -3.37 9.16
N LEU A 296 -0.67 -2.23 9.59
CA LEU A 296 -0.42 -0.92 8.98
C LEU A 296 0.95 -0.34 9.34
N ASN A 297 1.53 -0.79 10.45
CA ASN A 297 2.80 -0.38 11.04
C ASN A 297 3.57 -1.62 11.53
N PRO A 298 3.99 -2.51 10.60
CA PRO A 298 4.35 -3.90 10.96
C PRO A 298 5.76 -4.07 11.49
N THR A 299 6.54 -2.99 11.63
CA THR A 299 7.94 -3.09 12.07
C THR A 299 8.18 -2.33 13.39
N VAL A 300 9.22 -2.72 14.12
CA VAL A 300 9.67 -1.95 15.29
C VAL A 300 10.02 -0.51 14.90
N ASN A 301 10.54 -0.33 13.68
CA ASN A 301 10.88 0.99 13.15
C ASN A 301 9.66 1.86 12.88
N SER A 302 8.49 1.28 12.58
CA SER A 302 7.22 1.99 12.42
C SER A 302 6.89 2.85 13.64
N TYR A 303 7.16 2.34 14.85
CA TYR A 303 6.88 3.02 16.12
C TYR A 303 7.93 4.08 16.49
N LYS A 304 9.02 4.18 15.73
CA LYS A 304 9.94 5.34 15.79
C LYS A 304 9.42 6.51 14.95
N ARG A 305 8.56 6.24 13.95
CA ARG A 305 7.82 7.27 13.21
C ARG A 305 6.58 7.73 13.98
N LEU A 306 5.80 6.80 14.56
CA LEU A 306 4.55 7.09 15.27
C LEU A 306 4.80 7.69 16.66
N VAL A 307 5.41 8.86 16.69
CA VAL A 307 5.65 9.65 17.90
C VAL A 307 5.06 11.04 17.75
N PRO A 308 4.47 11.63 18.80
CA PRO A 308 3.96 12.99 18.76
C PRO A 308 5.04 14.01 18.35
N GLY A 309 4.67 15.01 17.52
CA GLY A 309 5.55 16.10 17.13
C GLY A 309 6.29 15.95 15.79
N TYR A 310 6.15 14.82 15.08
CA TYR A 310 6.77 14.57 13.76
C TYR A 310 5.72 14.25 12.70
N GLU A 311 4.75 15.11 12.47
CA GLU A 311 3.69 14.94 11.44
C GLU A 311 3.05 13.55 11.35
N ALA A 312 3.30 12.68 12.35
CA ALA A 312 2.71 11.37 12.47
C ALA A 312 1.43 11.45 13.30
N SER A 313 0.32 11.02 12.73
CA SER A 313 -1.01 11.09 13.35
C SER A 313 -1.19 9.95 14.34
N THR A 314 -0.95 10.20 15.62
CA THR A 314 -1.03 9.21 16.72
C THR A 314 -2.32 9.28 17.53
N TYR A 315 -3.16 10.29 17.30
CA TYR A 315 -4.39 10.55 18.06
C TYR A 315 -5.60 9.98 17.32
N ILE A 316 -6.37 9.11 17.99
CA ILE A 316 -7.55 8.45 17.39
C ILE A 316 -8.71 9.43 17.35
N CYS A 317 -8.69 10.30 16.37
CA CYS A 317 -9.75 11.26 16.06
C CYS A 317 -9.79 11.52 14.55
N TRP A 318 -10.83 12.23 14.10
CA TRP A 318 -10.91 12.69 12.72
C TRP A 318 -11.15 14.18 12.64
N ALA A 319 -10.73 14.79 11.53
CA ALA A 319 -10.90 16.21 11.26
C ALA A 319 -10.85 16.52 9.77
N ARG A 320 -11.23 17.74 9.40
CA ARG A 320 -11.02 18.29 8.06
C ARG A 320 -9.71 19.07 7.94
N ILE A 321 -9.42 19.91 8.93
CA ILE A 321 -8.32 20.89 8.89
C ILE A 321 -7.12 20.39 9.68
N ASN A 322 -7.35 19.71 10.78
CA ASN A 322 -6.31 19.24 11.69
C ASN A 322 -5.52 18.08 11.11
N ARG A 323 -4.23 18.28 10.80
CA ARG A 323 -3.31 17.26 10.29
C ARG A 323 -2.78 16.30 11.36
N SER A 324 -2.97 16.62 12.66
CA SER A 324 -2.60 15.70 13.75
C SER A 324 -3.63 14.58 13.97
N ALA A 325 -4.82 14.68 13.36
CA ALA A 325 -5.85 13.66 13.41
C ALA A 325 -5.47 12.39 12.64
N LEU A 326 -5.86 11.21 13.15
CA LEU A 326 -5.67 9.92 12.50
C LEU A 326 -6.32 9.86 11.12
N ILE A 327 -7.54 10.38 11.03
CA ILE A 327 -8.30 10.41 9.77
C ILE A 327 -8.57 11.87 9.39
N ARG A 328 -8.12 12.24 8.20
CA ARG A 328 -8.42 13.53 7.59
C ARG A 328 -9.50 13.36 6.51
N VAL A 329 -10.46 14.29 6.49
CA VAL A 329 -11.46 14.39 5.44
C VAL A 329 -11.11 15.59 4.54
N PRO A 330 -10.54 15.38 3.34
CA PRO A 330 -10.19 16.47 2.43
C PRO A 330 -11.41 17.32 2.08
N LYS A 331 -11.18 18.63 1.85
CA LYS A 331 -12.25 19.55 1.51
C LYS A 331 -12.88 19.19 0.16
N TYR A 332 -14.22 19.10 0.14
CA TYR A 332 -14.98 18.92 -1.08
C TYR A 332 -14.81 20.11 -2.04
N SER A 333 -14.67 19.83 -3.34
CA SER A 333 -14.71 20.82 -4.41
C SER A 333 -16.00 20.67 -5.22
N LYS A 334 -16.70 21.78 -5.48
CA LYS A 334 -18.01 21.78 -6.19
C LYS A 334 -17.90 21.07 -7.54
N GLY A 335 -18.81 20.14 -7.82
CA GLY A 335 -18.83 19.36 -9.05
C GLY A 335 -17.86 18.18 -9.09
N LYS A 336 -17.21 17.86 -7.94
CA LYS A 336 -16.30 16.72 -7.82
C LYS A 336 -16.75 15.73 -6.76
N GLU A 337 -18.01 15.32 -6.82
CA GLU A 337 -18.66 14.38 -5.89
C GLU A 337 -17.88 13.05 -5.83
N LYS A 338 -17.40 12.58 -6.98
CA LYS A 338 -16.60 11.36 -7.10
C LYS A 338 -15.27 11.41 -6.34
N SER A 339 -14.76 12.60 -6.01
CA SER A 339 -13.52 12.76 -5.26
C SER A 339 -13.70 12.81 -3.73
N THR A 340 -14.94 12.66 -3.23
CA THR A 340 -15.22 12.59 -1.80
C THR A 340 -14.56 11.36 -1.21
N ARG A 341 -13.72 11.57 -0.18
CA ARG A 341 -12.88 10.53 0.39
C ARG A 341 -12.49 10.85 1.82
N MET A 342 -11.99 9.88 2.52
CA MET A 342 -11.26 10.05 3.77
C MET A 342 -9.82 9.56 3.58
N GLU A 343 -8.91 10.09 4.37
CA GLU A 343 -7.49 9.77 4.37
C GLU A 343 -7.09 9.24 5.75
N ILE A 344 -6.66 7.99 5.84
CA ILE A 344 -6.04 7.48 7.05
C ILE A 344 -4.52 7.70 6.99
N ARG A 345 -3.93 8.25 8.07
CA ARG A 345 -2.59 8.83 8.03
C ARG A 345 -1.54 8.05 8.82
N CYS A 346 -1.95 7.06 9.62
CA CYS A 346 -0.99 6.29 10.40
C CYS A 346 -0.20 5.22 9.60
N PRO A 347 -0.68 4.62 8.50
CA PRO A 347 0.07 3.60 7.80
C PRO A 347 1.44 4.11 7.34
N ASP A 348 2.39 3.20 7.23
CA ASP A 348 3.71 3.48 6.64
C ASP A 348 4.02 2.52 5.48
N PRO A 349 5.00 2.86 4.62
CA PRO A 349 5.25 2.10 3.41
C PRO A 349 5.90 0.73 3.65
N SER A 350 6.25 0.36 4.90
CA SER A 350 6.69 -1.01 5.21
C SER A 350 5.53 -2.00 5.25
N ALA A 351 4.29 -1.50 5.35
CA ALA A 351 3.10 -2.34 5.30
C ALA A 351 2.98 -3.08 3.95
N ASN A 352 2.49 -4.32 4.03
CA ASN A 352 2.03 -5.05 2.85
C ASN A 352 0.72 -4.40 2.36
N PRO A 353 0.65 -3.85 1.12
CA PRO A 353 -0.51 -3.11 0.67
C PRO A 353 -1.79 -3.95 0.58
N TYR A 354 -1.67 -5.23 0.23
CA TYR A 354 -2.83 -6.13 0.19
C TYR A 354 -3.44 -6.30 1.57
N LEU A 355 -2.61 -6.60 2.58
CA LEU A 355 -3.07 -6.78 3.95
C LEU A 355 -3.58 -5.45 4.55
N ALA A 356 -2.88 -4.36 4.27
CA ALA A 356 -3.29 -3.03 4.73
C ALA A 356 -4.69 -2.67 4.23
N PHE A 357 -4.95 -2.83 2.92
CA PHE A 357 -6.25 -2.51 2.35
C PHE A 357 -7.33 -3.50 2.81
N ALA A 358 -6.99 -4.77 3.00
CA ALA A 358 -7.93 -5.77 3.54
C ALA A 358 -8.42 -5.40 4.95
N VAL A 359 -7.51 -5.07 5.88
CA VAL A 359 -7.92 -4.73 7.25
C VAL A 359 -8.64 -3.39 7.33
N LEU A 360 -8.26 -2.40 6.50
CA LEU A 360 -8.95 -1.11 6.41
C LEU A 360 -10.39 -1.29 5.92
N LEU A 361 -10.58 -2.07 4.86
CA LEU A 361 -11.90 -2.38 4.34
C LEU A 361 -12.74 -3.15 5.35
N LYS A 362 -12.20 -4.23 5.91
CA LYS A 362 -12.91 -5.08 6.90
C LYS A 362 -13.42 -4.27 8.09
N ALA A 363 -12.56 -3.42 8.65
CA ALA A 363 -12.94 -2.54 9.75
C ALA A 363 -14.04 -1.52 9.36
N GLY A 364 -13.93 -0.94 8.17
CA GLY A 364 -14.94 -0.03 7.64
C GLY A 364 -16.29 -0.70 7.42
N LEU A 365 -16.32 -1.92 6.87
CA LEU A 365 -17.52 -2.71 6.67
C LEU A 365 -18.20 -3.08 8.01
N ASP A 366 -17.40 -3.40 9.06
CA ASP A 366 -17.93 -3.60 10.42
C ASP A 366 -18.65 -2.36 10.93
N GLY A 367 -18.08 -1.19 10.69
CA GLY A 367 -18.71 0.08 11.06
C GLY A 367 -20.09 0.29 10.40
N ILE A 368 -20.19 -0.04 9.12
CA ILE A 368 -21.45 0.05 8.37
C ILE A 368 -22.43 -1.02 8.86
N LYS A 369 -22.03 -2.29 8.92
CA LYS A 369 -22.85 -3.44 9.29
C LYS A 369 -23.45 -3.29 10.69
N ASN A 370 -22.65 -2.84 11.65
CA ASN A 370 -23.05 -2.68 13.04
C ASN A 370 -23.52 -1.25 13.38
N SER A 371 -23.66 -0.39 12.38
CA SER A 371 -24.11 1.00 12.53
C SER A 371 -23.36 1.78 13.63
N ILE A 372 -22.03 1.66 13.67
CA ILE A 372 -21.20 2.28 14.71
C ILE A 372 -21.26 3.81 14.56
N ASP A 373 -21.48 4.49 15.68
CA ASP A 373 -21.56 5.95 15.69
C ASP A 373 -20.16 6.58 15.60
N CYS A 374 -20.03 7.53 14.66
CA CYS A 374 -18.81 8.29 14.48
C CYS A 374 -18.72 9.40 15.55
N PRO A 375 -17.58 9.54 16.24
CA PRO A 375 -17.40 10.64 17.19
C PRO A 375 -17.36 12.00 16.47
N GLN A 376 -17.54 13.08 17.25
CA GLN A 376 -17.45 14.43 16.71
C GLN A 376 -16.02 14.72 16.21
N PRO A 377 -15.87 15.54 15.16
CA PRO A 377 -14.55 15.91 14.65
C PRO A 377 -13.77 16.76 15.65
N VAL A 378 -12.45 16.66 15.63
CA VAL A 378 -11.53 17.42 16.44
C VAL A 378 -10.69 18.33 15.53
N GLU A 379 -11.19 19.53 15.28
CA GLU A 379 -10.56 20.49 14.36
C GLU A 379 -9.39 21.27 14.98
N GLU A 380 -9.21 21.19 16.30
CA GLU A 380 -8.11 21.80 17.02
C GLU A 380 -6.82 20.98 16.84
N ASP A 381 -5.66 21.62 16.88
CA ASP A 381 -4.38 20.91 16.95
C ASP A 381 -4.26 20.16 18.28
N VAL A 382 -4.12 18.83 18.21
CA VAL A 382 -4.03 17.97 19.39
C VAL A 382 -2.60 17.68 19.84
N PHE A 383 -1.58 18.10 19.12
CA PHE A 383 -0.19 17.88 19.53
C PHE A 383 0.18 18.54 20.88
N GLY A 384 -0.48 19.63 21.23
CA GLY A 384 -0.30 20.31 22.50
C GLY A 384 -1.21 19.83 23.63
N TYR A 385 -1.97 18.73 23.46
CA TYR A 385 -2.86 18.23 24.50
C TYR A 385 -2.11 17.38 25.52
N ASP A 386 -2.34 17.68 26.82
CA ASP A 386 -1.97 16.79 27.92
C ASP A 386 -2.96 15.63 28.10
N PHE A 387 -2.62 14.69 28.96
CA PHE A 387 -3.46 13.52 29.21
C PHE A 387 -4.86 13.86 29.73
N GLU A 388 -4.99 14.86 30.59
CA GLU A 388 -6.27 15.29 31.15
C GLU A 388 -7.20 15.81 30.05
N LYS A 389 -6.67 16.60 29.12
CA LYS A 389 -7.43 17.14 27.99
C LYS A 389 -7.81 16.06 26.99
N LEU A 390 -6.93 15.08 26.73
CA LEU A 390 -7.22 13.93 25.88
C LEU A 390 -8.35 13.08 26.47
N GLU A 391 -8.28 12.77 27.76
CA GLU A 391 -9.32 12.01 28.48
C GLU A 391 -10.66 12.72 28.45
N LYS A 392 -10.70 14.02 28.76
CA LYS A 392 -11.90 14.85 28.72
C LYS A 392 -12.54 14.88 27.31
N LYS A 393 -11.73 14.89 26.27
CA LYS A 393 -12.18 14.85 24.86
C LYS A 393 -12.44 13.44 24.35
N LYS A 394 -12.16 12.40 25.16
CA LYS A 394 -12.26 10.97 24.77
C LYS A 394 -11.41 10.65 23.53
N ILE A 395 -10.24 11.24 23.42
CA ILE A 395 -9.28 10.98 22.36
C ILE A 395 -8.28 9.96 22.88
N ASP A 396 -8.25 8.80 22.28
CA ASP A 396 -7.31 7.73 22.60
C ASP A 396 -6.07 7.82 21.69
N LEU A 397 -5.02 7.10 22.04
CA LEU A 397 -3.75 7.07 21.30
C LEU A 397 -3.55 5.73 20.59
N LEU A 398 -2.81 5.77 19.49
CA LEU A 398 -2.32 4.56 18.84
C LEU A 398 -1.35 3.81 19.77
N PRO A 399 -1.18 2.49 19.58
CA PRO A 399 -0.17 1.73 20.30
C PRO A 399 1.23 2.31 20.13
N VAL A 400 2.03 2.31 21.20
CA VAL A 400 3.38 2.90 21.21
C VAL A 400 4.48 1.92 20.80
N SER A 401 4.14 0.66 20.51
CA SER A 401 5.09 -0.38 20.11
C SER A 401 4.42 -1.49 19.31
N LEU A 402 5.21 -2.18 18.49
CA LEU A 402 4.73 -3.36 17.74
C LEU A 402 4.16 -4.43 18.69
N TRP A 403 4.79 -4.65 19.85
CA TRP A 403 4.30 -5.59 20.85
C TRP A 403 2.88 -5.24 21.33
N SER A 404 2.64 -3.97 21.61
CA SER A 404 1.30 -3.49 22.00
C SER A 404 0.28 -3.71 20.90
N SER A 405 0.64 -3.42 19.65
CA SER A 405 -0.24 -3.61 18.48
C SER A 405 -0.58 -5.08 18.26
N VAL A 406 0.40 -5.97 18.36
CA VAL A 406 0.18 -7.43 18.25
C VAL A 406 -0.76 -7.94 19.36
N LYS A 407 -0.64 -7.42 20.60
CA LYS A 407 -1.60 -7.75 21.67
C LYS A 407 -3.03 -7.32 21.31
N HIS A 408 -3.21 -6.13 20.75
CA HIS A 408 -4.51 -5.66 20.27
C HIS A 408 -5.03 -6.52 19.12
N LEU A 409 -4.18 -6.91 18.18
CA LEU A 409 -4.55 -7.77 17.06
C LEU A 409 -5.05 -9.13 17.55
N ARG A 410 -4.31 -9.80 18.42
CA ARG A 410 -4.68 -11.12 18.99
C ARG A 410 -6.03 -11.12 19.70
N ASN A 411 -6.44 -9.99 20.25
CA ASN A 411 -7.71 -9.83 20.95
C ASN A 411 -8.82 -9.24 20.07
N ASN A 412 -8.63 -9.16 18.76
CA ASN A 412 -9.60 -8.57 17.83
C ASN A 412 -10.00 -9.61 16.78
N GLU A 413 -11.08 -10.33 17.05
CA GLU A 413 -11.59 -11.40 16.18
C GLU A 413 -11.92 -10.92 14.77
N LEU A 414 -12.38 -9.67 14.60
CA LEU A 414 -12.71 -9.13 13.29
C LEU A 414 -11.47 -9.06 12.39
N ILE A 415 -10.39 -8.49 12.91
CA ILE A 415 -9.16 -8.29 12.12
C ILE A 415 -8.41 -9.61 11.93
N THR A 416 -8.34 -10.45 12.97
CA THR A 416 -7.73 -11.79 12.85
C THR A 416 -8.48 -12.67 11.85
N SER A 417 -9.82 -12.63 11.83
CA SER A 417 -10.61 -13.40 10.86
C SER A 417 -10.42 -12.91 9.41
N ALA A 418 -10.18 -11.61 9.21
CA ALA A 418 -9.87 -11.08 7.88
C ALA A 418 -8.53 -11.59 7.34
N LEU A 419 -7.53 -11.69 8.22
CA LEU A 419 -6.19 -12.16 7.86
C LEU A 419 -6.10 -13.69 7.70
N GLY A 420 -7.03 -14.43 8.34
CA GLY A 420 -7.00 -15.89 8.34
C GLY A 420 -6.07 -16.50 9.40
N GLY A 421 -6.21 -17.82 9.64
CA GLY A 421 -5.47 -18.54 10.68
C GLY A 421 -3.96 -18.51 10.48
N LYS A 422 -3.49 -18.59 9.24
CA LYS A 422 -2.05 -18.62 8.90
C LYS A 422 -1.29 -17.34 9.32
N PHE A 423 -1.97 -16.20 9.41
CA PHE A 423 -1.36 -14.93 9.83
C PHE A 423 -1.47 -14.66 11.33
N THR A 424 -2.22 -15.45 12.07
CA THR A 424 -2.50 -15.18 13.49
C THR A 424 -1.83 -16.16 14.43
N GLU A 425 -1.26 -17.25 13.92
CA GLU A 425 -0.39 -18.18 14.62
C GLU A 425 1.02 -17.61 14.80
#